data_0c7d0f9e912d089f1312be7df116723b
#
_entry.id   0c7d0f9e912d089f1312be7df116723b
#
_cell.length_a   1.000
_cell.length_b   1.000
_cell.length_c   1.000
_cell.angle_alpha   90.00
_cell.angle_beta   90.00
_cell.angle_gamma   90.00
#
_symmetry.space_group_name_H-M   'P 1'
#
loop_
_entity.id
_entity.type
_entity.pdbx_description
1 polymer ?
#
loop_
_entity_poly.entity_id
_entity_poly.type
_entity_poly.pdbx_seq_one_letter_code
_entity_poly.pdbx_strand_id
1 'polypeptide(L)'
;MTTEPTSTPTEVGTSDATTWGRKARGSLRRYRVMAWITGVMLLILCVEMLFKYVLKLPGFNVEGDPRHEAARIIAMVHGWVYVVYLVTAFDLWSTLRWRLRRFLAMAAAGVVPVMSFVLERRVHADADARITAATGPQA
;
A
#
# COMPACT_ATOMS: atom_id res chain seq x y z
N MET A 1 -17.32 51.71 9.28
CA MET A 1 -18.35 50.64 9.06
C MET A 1 -17.70 49.64 8.15
N THR A 2 -17.04 48.63 8.74
CA THR A 2 -16.23 47.62 8.04
C THR A 2 -17.12 46.45 7.77
N THR A 3 -17.50 46.24 6.50
CA THR A 3 -18.27 45.06 6.09
C THR A 3 -17.29 43.88 5.99
N GLU A 4 -17.40 43.00 6.97
CA GLU A 4 -16.79 41.67 6.93
C GLU A 4 -17.43 40.83 5.79
N PRO A 5 -16.64 40.19 4.90
CA PRO A 5 -17.22 39.32 3.88
C PRO A 5 -17.74 38.05 4.55
N THR A 6 -19.05 37.94 4.62
CA THR A 6 -19.74 36.72 5.08
C THR A 6 -19.45 35.60 4.09
N SER A 7 -18.50 34.71 4.42
CA SER A 7 -18.27 33.47 3.66
C SER A 7 -19.53 32.59 3.80
N THR A 8 -20.16 32.30 2.67
CA THR A 8 -21.35 31.43 2.61
C THR A 8 -20.98 30.01 3.08
N PRO A 9 -21.83 29.34 3.88
CA PRO A 9 -21.55 27.99 4.41
C PRO A 9 -21.26 26.94 3.32
N THR A 10 -21.70 27.17 2.10
CA THR A 10 -21.52 26.28 0.95
C THR A 10 -20.07 26.27 0.44
N GLU A 11 -19.35 27.40 0.50
CA GLU A 11 -17.96 27.49 0.03
C GLU A 11 -16.97 26.76 0.97
N VAL A 12 -17.22 26.83 2.30
CA VAL A 12 -16.40 26.13 3.30
C VAL A 12 -16.50 24.61 3.14
N GLY A 13 -17.70 24.09 2.91
CA GLY A 13 -17.91 22.64 2.73
C GLY A 13 -17.24 22.07 1.47
N THR A 14 -17.22 22.82 0.36
CA THR A 14 -16.60 22.39 -0.90
C THR A 14 -15.07 22.42 -0.82
N SER A 15 -14.51 23.42 -0.16
CA SER A 15 -13.06 23.52 0.01
C SER A 15 -12.50 22.39 0.90
N ASP A 16 -13.23 22.00 1.95
CA ASP A 16 -12.85 20.89 2.83
C ASP A 16 -12.94 19.53 2.13
N ALA A 17 -13.97 19.30 1.33
CA ALA A 17 -14.11 18.08 0.53
C ALA A 17 -13.00 17.92 -0.51
N THR A 18 -12.61 19.01 -1.19
CA THR A 18 -11.53 18.99 -2.18
C THR A 18 -10.16 18.78 -1.55
N THR A 19 -9.89 19.37 -0.38
CA THR A 19 -8.63 19.18 0.36
C THR A 19 -8.51 17.75 0.89
N TRP A 20 -9.61 17.18 1.42
CA TRP A 20 -9.65 15.79 1.84
C TRP A 20 -9.42 14.83 0.67
N GLY A 21 -10.08 15.04 -0.47
CA GLY A 21 -9.93 14.22 -1.68
C GLY A 21 -8.50 14.22 -2.20
N ARG A 22 -7.82 15.37 -2.19
CA ARG A 22 -6.41 15.49 -2.58
C ARG A 22 -5.49 14.72 -1.63
N LYS A 23 -5.71 14.80 -0.32
CA LYS A 23 -4.98 14.05 0.69
C LYS A 23 -5.18 12.54 0.53
N ALA A 24 -6.42 12.10 0.33
CA ALA A 24 -6.77 10.70 0.13
C ALA A 24 -6.12 10.10 -1.14
N ARG A 25 -6.12 10.85 -2.25
CA ARG A 25 -5.43 10.43 -3.49
C ARG A 25 -3.90 10.32 -3.31
N GLY A 26 -3.29 11.24 -2.55
CA GLY A 26 -1.88 11.17 -2.20
C GLY A 26 -1.53 9.91 -1.40
N SER A 27 -2.32 9.58 -0.38
CA SER A 27 -2.17 8.35 0.41
C SER A 27 -2.36 7.09 -0.43
N LEU A 28 -3.37 7.08 -1.31
CA LEU A 28 -3.63 5.96 -2.22
C LEU A 28 -2.46 5.72 -3.19
N ARG A 29 -1.89 6.78 -3.74
CA ARG A 29 -0.73 6.68 -4.65
C ARG A 29 0.49 6.09 -3.92
N ARG A 30 0.81 6.57 -2.72
CA ARG A 30 1.92 6.05 -1.91
C ARG A 30 1.71 4.58 -1.57
N TYR A 31 0.51 4.22 -1.10
CA TYR A 31 0.13 2.84 -0.83
C TYR A 31 0.32 1.94 -2.05
N ARG A 32 -0.16 2.37 -3.22
CA ARG A 32 -0.06 1.60 -4.47
C ARG A 32 1.40 1.31 -4.86
N VAL A 33 2.26 2.33 -4.82
CA VAL A 33 3.68 2.17 -5.15
C VAL A 33 4.35 1.18 -4.19
N MET A 34 4.11 1.33 -2.88
CA MET A 34 4.68 0.44 -1.88
C MET A 34 4.12 -0.98 -1.96
N ALA A 35 2.82 -1.13 -2.26
CA ALA A 35 2.21 -2.44 -2.47
C ALA A 35 2.84 -3.20 -3.66
N TRP A 36 3.11 -2.50 -4.76
CA TRP A 36 3.81 -3.07 -5.91
C TRP A 36 5.24 -3.50 -5.58
N ILE A 37 6.02 -2.64 -4.94
CA ILE A 37 7.40 -2.94 -4.55
C ILE A 37 7.42 -4.15 -3.61
N THR A 38 6.59 -4.14 -2.56
CA THR A 38 6.48 -5.24 -1.59
C THR A 38 6.04 -6.53 -2.26
N GLY A 39 5.06 -6.47 -3.17
CA GLY A 39 4.55 -7.63 -3.91
C GLY A 39 5.61 -8.27 -4.82
N VAL A 40 6.37 -7.46 -5.55
CA VAL A 40 7.47 -7.96 -6.41
C VAL A 40 8.58 -8.59 -5.56
N MET A 41 8.99 -7.94 -4.47
CA MET A 41 10.00 -8.51 -3.55
C MET A 41 9.53 -9.82 -2.93
N LEU A 42 8.25 -9.91 -2.57
CA LEU A 42 7.68 -11.14 -2.04
C LEU A 42 7.66 -12.28 -3.07
N LEU A 43 7.39 -11.96 -4.36
CA LEU A 43 7.50 -12.96 -5.44
C LEU A 43 8.93 -13.47 -5.59
N ILE A 44 9.93 -12.58 -5.53
CA ILE A 44 11.34 -12.98 -5.56
C ILE A 44 11.65 -13.94 -4.42
N LEU A 45 11.26 -13.62 -3.19
CA LEU A 45 11.42 -14.50 -2.03
C LEU A 45 10.73 -15.85 -2.21
N CYS A 46 9.52 -15.87 -2.79
CA CYS A 46 8.81 -17.13 -3.07
C CYS A 46 9.55 -17.98 -4.09
N VAL A 47 10.11 -17.38 -5.14
CA VAL A 47 10.93 -18.08 -6.14
C VAL A 47 12.21 -18.63 -5.49
N GLU A 48 12.87 -17.86 -4.63
CA GLU A 48 14.05 -18.33 -3.88
C GLU A 48 13.70 -19.50 -2.96
N MET A 49 12.58 -19.42 -2.23
CA MET A 49 12.08 -20.51 -1.39
C MET A 49 11.76 -21.76 -2.21
N LEU A 50 11.17 -21.60 -3.40
CA LEU A 50 10.91 -22.69 -4.32
C LEU A 50 12.21 -23.37 -4.74
N PHE A 51 13.23 -22.62 -5.12
CA PHE A 51 14.54 -23.14 -5.50
C PHE A 51 15.26 -23.83 -4.34
N LYS A 52 15.13 -23.29 -3.15
CA LYS A 52 15.76 -23.81 -1.95
C LYS A 52 15.14 -25.10 -1.44
N TYR A 53 13.80 -25.15 -1.33
CA TYR A 53 13.09 -26.21 -0.62
C TYR A 53 12.45 -27.25 -1.56
N VAL A 54 11.96 -26.84 -2.74
CA VAL A 54 11.30 -27.74 -3.69
C VAL A 54 12.26 -28.31 -4.70
N LEU A 55 13.01 -27.44 -5.39
CA LEU A 55 13.99 -27.86 -6.40
C LEU A 55 15.34 -28.27 -5.79
N LYS A 56 15.62 -27.91 -4.53
CA LYS A 56 16.85 -28.25 -3.81
C LYS A 56 18.11 -27.97 -4.62
N LEU A 57 18.15 -26.83 -5.33
CA LEU A 57 19.29 -26.48 -6.16
C LEU A 57 20.54 -26.29 -5.29
N PRO A 58 21.71 -26.80 -5.73
CA PRO A 58 22.95 -26.62 -5.00
C PRO A 58 23.33 -25.13 -4.90
N GLY A 59 23.89 -24.74 -3.74
CA GLY A 59 24.31 -23.37 -3.48
C GLY A 59 23.35 -22.55 -2.59
N PHE A 60 22.06 -22.82 -2.60
CA PHE A 60 21.09 -22.08 -1.76
C PHE A 60 21.12 -22.48 -0.27
N ASN A 61 21.70 -23.62 0.07
CA ASN A 61 21.76 -24.15 1.43
C ASN A 61 23.17 -24.19 2.03
N VAL A 62 24.17 -23.67 1.33
CA VAL A 62 25.57 -23.69 1.75
C VAL A 62 25.95 -22.32 2.30
N GLU A 63 26.39 -22.26 3.57
CA GLU A 63 26.92 -21.04 4.14
C GLU A 63 28.20 -20.63 3.40
N GLY A 64 28.29 -19.34 3.03
CA GLY A 64 29.39 -18.81 2.23
C GLY A 64 29.19 -18.87 0.70
N ASP A 65 28.12 -19.51 0.21
CA ASP A 65 27.74 -19.42 -1.20
C ASP A 65 27.09 -18.06 -1.48
N PRO A 66 27.50 -17.34 -2.56
CA PRO A 66 26.92 -16.03 -2.91
C PRO A 66 25.39 -16.03 -3.04
N ARG A 67 24.79 -17.16 -3.43
CA ARG A 67 23.33 -17.31 -3.57
C ARG A 67 22.65 -17.33 -2.22
N HIS A 68 23.24 -17.99 -1.22
CA HIS A 68 22.72 -18.00 0.15
C HIS A 68 22.78 -16.60 0.79
N GLU A 69 23.89 -15.89 0.61
CA GLU A 69 24.05 -14.53 1.12
C GLU A 69 23.09 -13.54 0.42
N ALA A 70 22.92 -13.66 -0.89
CA ALA A 70 21.94 -12.86 -1.63
C ALA A 70 20.52 -13.07 -1.12
N ALA A 71 20.09 -14.31 -0.92
CA ALA A 71 18.77 -14.64 -0.38
C ALA A 71 18.55 -14.01 1.00
N ARG A 72 19.57 -14.04 1.87
CA ARG A 72 19.53 -13.43 3.20
C ARG A 72 19.39 -11.91 3.13
N ILE A 73 20.13 -11.26 2.25
CA ILE A 73 20.05 -9.80 2.06
C ILE A 73 18.68 -9.41 1.52
N ILE A 74 18.15 -10.13 0.52
CA ILE A 74 16.83 -9.88 -0.05
C ILE A 74 15.75 -10.02 1.02
N ALA A 75 15.80 -11.05 1.86
CA ALA A 75 14.87 -11.24 2.96
C ALA A 75 14.92 -10.08 3.98
N MET A 76 16.12 -9.60 4.31
CA MET A 76 16.30 -8.47 5.22
C MET A 76 15.74 -7.17 4.62
N VAL A 77 16.05 -6.88 3.36
CA VAL A 77 15.56 -5.69 2.64
C VAL A 77 14.04 -5.74 2.52
N HIS A 78 13.47 -6.93 2.18
CA HIS A 78 12.01 -7.10 2.14
C HIS A 78 11.37 -6.78 3.48
N GLY A 79 11.96 -7.20 4.60
CA GLY A 79 11.46 -6.89 5.94
C GLY A 79 11.35 -5.38 6.19
N TRP A 80 12.35 -4.59 5.82
CA TRP A 80 12.33 -3.13 5.91
C TRP A 80 11.31 -2.48 4.97
N VAL A 81 11.24 -2.93 3.73
CA VAL A 81 10.25 -2.49 2.74
C VAL A 81 8.83 -2.79 3.24
N TYR A 82 8.63 -3.94 3.88
CA TYR A 82 7.34 -4.30 4.46
C TYR A 82 6.93 -3.38 5.62
N VAL A 83 7.86 -2.94 6.46
CA VAL A 83 7.57 -1.94 7.52
C VAL A 83 7.09 -0.63 6.90
N VAL A 84 7.78 -0.12 5.86
CA VAL A 84 7.36 1.10 5.15
C VAL A 84 5.98 0.90 4.48
N TYR A 85 5.73 -0.27 3.90
CA TYR A 85 4.42 -0.62 3.37
C TYR A 85 3.31 -0.56 4.43
N LEU A 86 3.54 -1.11 5.63
CA LEU A 86 2.58 -1.04 6.74
C LEU A 86 2.26 0.40 7.14
N VAL A 87 3.26 1.27 7.18
CA VAL A 87 3.06 2.71 7.47
C VAL A 87 2.17 3.36 6.40
N THR A 88 2.41 3.08 5.11
CA THR A 88 1.57 3.63 4.03
C THR A 88 0.16 3.04 4.02
N ALA A 89 0.00 1.77 4.35
CA ALA A 89 -1.29 1.12 4.51
C ALA A 89 -2.07 1.70 5.69
N PHE A 90 -1.41 1.99 6.80
CA PHE A 90 -1.99 2.66 7.96
C PHE A 90 -2.42 4.10 7.63
N ASP A 91 -1.58 4.87 6.92
CA ASP A 91 -1.91 6.22 6.47
C ASP A 91 -3.18 6.23 5.60
N LEU A 92 -3.26 5.31 4.64
CA LEU A 92 -4.45 5.16 3.79
C LEU A 92 -5.68 4.74 4.60
N TRP A 93 -5.54 3.75 5.48
CA TRP A 93 -6.61 3.28 6.34
C TRP A 93 -7.17 4.38 7.24
N SER A 94 -6.30 5.16 7.88
CA SER A 94 -6.68 6.26 8.76
C SER A 94 -7.37 7.40 8.00
N THR A 95 -6.90 7.71 6.79
CA THR A 95 -7.47 8.77 5.93
C THR A 95 -8.86 8.40 5.43
N LEU A 96 -9.08 7.15 5.01
CA LEU A 96 -10.35 6.67 4.49
C LEU A 96 -11.30 6.13 5.57
N ARG A 97 -10.86 6.05 6.82
CA ARG A 97 -11.62 5.56 7.98
C ARG A 97 -12.31 4.23 7.72
N TRP A 98 -11.60 3.29 7.12
CA TRP A 98 -12.12 1.96 6.85
C TRP A 98 -12.19 1.10 8.11
N ARG A 99 -12.99 0.01 8.04
CA ARG A 99 -13.04 -0.99 9.12
C ARG A 99 -11.67 -1.66 9.27
N LEU A 100 -11.28 -1.97 10.50
CA LEU A 100 -9.99 -2.60 10.85
C LEU A 100 -9.72 -3.88 10.04
N ARG A 101 -10.75 -4.65 9.70
CA ARG A 101 -10.62 -5.84 8.85
C ARG A 101 -9.94 -5.57 7.50
N ARG A 102 -10.15 -4.38 6.91
CA ARG A 102 -9.49 -4.00 5.66
C ARG A 102 -8.01 -3.70 5.89
N PHE A 103 -7.68 -3.03 6.97
CA PHE A 103 -6.28 -2.82 7.34
C PHE A 103 -5.54 -4.14 7.54
N LEU A 104 -6.15 -5.09 8.27
CA LEU A 104 -5.58 -6.43 8.48
C LEU A 104 -5.41 -7.19 7.15
N ALA A 105 -6.39 -7.08 6.24
CA ALA A 105 -6.27 -7.69 4.92
C ALA A 105 -5.13 -7.06 4.08
N MET A 106 -4.96 -5.73 4.16
CA MET A 106 -3.85 -5.03 3.50
C MET A 106 -2.50 -5.45 4.10
N ALA A 107 -2.40 -5.56 5.43
CA ALA A 107 -1.20 -6.04 6.10
C ALA A 107 -0.88 -7.49 5.70
N ALA A 108 -1.87 -8.39 5.72
CA ALA A 108 -1.68 -9.78 5.31
C ALA A 108 -1.28 -9.93 3.82
N ALA A 109 -1.72 -9.02 2.95
CA ALA A 109 -1.35 -9.01 1.54
C ALA A 109 0.15 -8.82 1.31
N GLY A 110 0.86 -8.13 2.21
CA GLY A 110 2.31 -7.99 2.16
C GLY A 110 3.08 -9.27 2.50
N VAL A 111 2.39 -10.32 2.96
CA VAL A 111 2.98 -11.63 3.30
C VAL A 111 2.58 -12.72 2.28
N VAL A 112 1.40 -12.60 1.67
CA VAL A 112 0.89 -13.58 0.71
C VAL A 112 1.05 -13.07 -0.72
N PRO A 113 1.89 -13.70 -1.57
CA PRO A 113 2.32 -13.15 -2.85
C PRO A 113 1.19 -12.85 -3.84
N VAL A 114 0.23 -13.75 -3.99
CA VAL A 114 -0.88 -13.56 -4.93
C VAL A 114 -1.92 -12.58 -4.39
N MET A 115 -2.10 -12.52 -3.07
CA MET A 115 -3.10 -11.70 -2.42
C MET A 115 -2.78 -10.20 -2.53
N SER A 116 -1.49 -9.82 -2.59
CA SER A 116 -1.05 -8.44 -2.80
C SER A 116 -1.63 -7.82 -4.07
N PHE A 117 -1.54 -8.53 -5.20
CA PHE A 117 -2.00 -8.03 -6.50
C PHE A 117 -3.52 -7.97 -6.62
N VAL A 118 -4.21 -8.98 -6.05
CA VAL A 118 -5.68 -9.02 -6.05
C VAL A 118 -6.26 -7.95 -5.14
N LEU A 119 -5.67 -7.79 -3.96
CA LEU A 119 -6.16 -6.83 -2.97
C LEU A 119 -5.85 -5.39 -3.38
N GLU A 120 -4.69 -5.12 -4.01
CA GLU A 120 -4.33 -3.80 -4.51
C GLU A 120 -5.39 -3.28 -5.49
N ARG A 121 -5.83 -4.11 -6.44
CA ARG A 121 -6.89 -3.74 -7.39
C ARG A 121 -8.21 -3.42 -6.70
N ARG A 122 -8.62 -4.20 -5.70
CA ARG A 122 -9.85 -3.97 -4.93
C ARG A 122 -9.77 -2.72 -4.06
N VAL A 123 -8.65 -2.54 -3.35
CA VAL A 123 -8.43 -1.37 -2.50
C VAL A 123 -8.42 -0.09 -3.34
N HIS A 124 -7.80 -0.13 -4.51
CA HIS A 124 -7.77 1.02 -5.42
C HIS A 124 -9.17 1.40 -5.92
N ALA A 125 -9.94 0.44 -6.41
CA ALA A 125 -11.29 0.67 -6.90
C ALA A 125 -12.23 1.22 -5.81
N ASP A 126 -12.18 0.64 -4.61
CA ASP A 126 -13.00 1.09 -3.47
C ASP A 126 -12.57 2.46 -2.94
N ALA A 127 -11.28 2.79 -2.98
CA ALA A 127 -10.77 4.08 -2.55
C ALA A 127 -11.16 5.18 -3.55
N ASP A 128 -10.98 4.93 -4.85
CA ASP A 128 -11.37 5.87 -5.90
C ASP A 128 -12.88 6.13 -5.88
N ALA A 129 -13.70 5.09 -5.72
CA ALA A 129 -15.15 5.23 -5.61
C ALA A 129 -15.56 6.12 -4.42
N ARG A 130 -14.91 5.95 -3.25
CA ARG A 130 -15.18 6.80 -2.07
C ARG A 130 -14.71 8.24 -2.25
N ILE A 131 -13.53 8.43 -2.83
CA ILE A 131 -13.01 9.78 -3.10
C ILE A 131 -13.93 10.50 -4.07
N THR A 132 -14.34 9.84 -5.15
CA THR A 132 -15.26 10.42 -6.14
C THR A 132 -16.63 10.72 -5.56
N ALA A 133 -17.17 9.83 -4.72
CA ALA A 133 -18.44 10.08 -4.05
C ALA A 133 -18.40 11.27 -3.07
N ALA A 134 -17.25 11.51 -2.43
CA ALA A 134 -17.08 12.60 -1.47
C ALA A 134 -16.75 13.95 -2.13
N THR A 135 -16.09 13.94 -3.31
CA THR A 135 -15.63 15.15 -4.00
C THR A 135 -16.48 15.53 -5.23
N GLY A 136 -17.44 14.69 -5.63
CA GLY A 136 -18.19 14.79 -6.89
C GLY A 136 -17.37 14.38 -8.13
N PRO A 137 -18.03 14.18 -9.30
CA PRO A 137 -17.32 13.91 -10.53
C PRO A 137 -16.45 15.12 -10.87
N GLN A 138 -15.16 14.91 -10.96
CA GLN A 138 -14.25 15.93 -11.48
C GLN A 138 -14.37 15.93 -12.99
N ALA A 139 -15.03 16.96 -13.50
CA ALA A 139 -15.03 17.27 -14.93
C ALA A 139 -13.63 17.59 -15.43
#